data_2ffd83df9e06c60ae2c8c16680e16d0e
#
_entry.id   2ffd83df9e06c60ae2c8c16680e16d0e
#
_cell.length_a   1.000
_cell.length_b   1.000
_cell.length_c   1.000
_cell.angle_alpha   90.00
_cell.angle_beta   90.00
_cell.angle_gamma   90.00
#
_symmetry.space_group_name_H-M   'P 1'
#
loop_
_entity.id
_entity.type
_entity.pdbx_description
1 polymer ?
#
loop_
_entity_poly.entity_id
_entity_poly.type
_entity_poly.pdbx_seq_one_letter_code
_entity_poly.pdbx_strand_id
1 'polypeptide(L)'
;MAQFGFIGMGNMGYAMLNGVLGEFAPGQIIFTTPHKEKCEKISAQTGVKYAESNAECANNAKYIILAVKPQMYDAVLKNIENVITPEKVIISIAPGITIDSIKGKLGGSVRVVRAMPNTPALVGEGMTGISYNKEEFTIEERDTIEQFFQSFGEVVTVPEHLMSAVVCASGSSPAYAYMFIEALADSVVKYGIPRQDAYKLAAQTLLGSAKMVLQTGEHPGKLKDNVCS
;
A
#
# COMPACT_ATOMS: atom_id res chain seq x y z
N MET A 1 10.12 -2.82 21.49
CA MET A 1 9.89 -1.84 20.40
C MET A 1 9.24 -2.60 19.27
N ALA A 2 8.15 -2.11 18.71
CA ALA A 2 7.54 -2.70 17.53
C ALA A 2 8.43 -2.47 16.29
N GLN A 3 8.31 -3.34 15.29
CA GLN A 3 8.99 -3.14 14.02
C GLN A 3 8.26 -2.08 13.18
N PHE A 4 6.93 -2.16 13.11
CA PHE A 4 6.09 -1.28 12.30
C PHE A 4 5.09 -0.50 13.13
N GLY A 5 4.99 0.81 12.89
CA GLY A 5 4.02 1.71 13.51
C GLY A 5 3.16 2.39 12.45
N PHE A 6 1.85 2.16 12.48
CA PHE A 6 0.93 2.76 11.52
C PHE A 6 0.26 4.00 12.12
N ILE A 7 0.43 5.13 11.49
CA ILE A 7 -0.29 6.37 11.80
C ILE A 7 -1.39 6.55 10.76
N GLY A 8 -2.63 6.29 11.20
CA GLY A 8 -3.81 6.30 10.35
C GLY A 8 -4.27 4.90 9.95
N MET A 9 -5.57 4.65 10.19
CA MET A 9 -6.26 3.38 9.87
C MET A 9 -7.46 3.64 8.95
N GLY A 10 -7.22 4.37 7.86
CA GLY A 10 -8.15 4.44 6.73
C GLY A 10 -8.21 3.11 5.97
N ASN A 11 -8.89 3.08 4.82
CA ASN A 11 -8.99 1.85 4.00
C ASN A 11 -7.61 1.28 3.66
N MET A 12 -6.66 2.13 3.24
CA MET A 12 -5.33 1.67 2.87
C MET A 12 -4.51 1.21 4.08
N GLY A 13 -4.50 1.98 5.19
CA GLY A 13 -3.79 1.58 6.41
C GLY A 13 -4.29 0.25 6.97
N TYR A 14 -5.61 0.02 6.93
CA TYR A 14 -6.20 -1.25 7.37
C TYR A 14 -5.91 -2.41 6.40
N ALA A 15 -5.91 -2.14 5.09
CA ALA A 15 -5.53 -3.13 4.08
C ALA A 15 -4.08 -3.63 4.29
N MET A 16 -3.16 -2.68 4.44
CA MET A 16 -1.75 -2.98 4.69
C MET A 16 -1.56 -3.72 6.01
N LEU A 17 -2.25 -3.30 7.09
CA LEU A 17 -2.19 -3.99 8.38
C LEU A 17 -2.59 -5.46 8.26
N ASN A 18 -3.67 -5.77 7.57
CA ASN A 18 -4.14 -7.14 7.37
C ASN A 18 -3.14 -7.98 6.56
N GLY A 19 -2.55 -7.41 5.51
CA GLY A 19 -1.52 -8.07 4.73
C GLY A 19 -0.28 -8.38 5.55
N VAL A 20 0.21 -7.38 6.29
CA VAL A 20 1.41 -7.51 7.14
C VAL A 20 1.24 -8.56 8.25
N LEU A 21 0.03 -8.77 8.76
CA LEU A 21 -0.27 -9.81 9.76
C LEU A 21 -0.15 -11.24 9.21
N GLY A 22 -0.08 -11.43 7.89
CA GLY A 22 0.26 -12.72 7.28
C GLY A 22 1.72 -13.12 7.44
N GLU A 23 2.62 -12.13 7.59
CA GLU A 23 4.07 -12.31 7.62
C GLU A 23 4.71 -11.94 8.98
N PHE A 24 4.11 -10.98 9.71
CA PHE A 24 4.65 -10.45 10.96
C PHE A 24 3.69 -10.66 12.12
N ALA A 25 4.23 -11.04 13.28
CA ALA A 25 3.41 -11.25 14.47
C ALA A 25 2.76 -9.94 14.97
N PRO A 26 1.55 -9.98 15.55
CA PRO A 26 0.87 -8.78 16.07
C PRO A 26 1.72 -7.96 17.07
N GLY A 27 2.59 -8.61 17.85
CA GLY A 27 3.50 -7.94 18.77
C GLY A 27 4.60 -7.10 18.11
N GLN A 28 4.84 -7.29 16.81
CA GLN A 28 5.79 -6.50 16.03
C GLN A 28 5.15 -5.23 15.43
N ILE A 29 3.85 -5.04 15.64
CA ILE A 29 3.09 -3.96 15.02
C ILE A 29 2.41 -3.13 16.13
N ILE A 30 2.35 -1.82 15.93
CA ILE A 30 1.55 -0.88 16.71
C ILE A 30 0.83 0.07 15.75
N PHE A 31 -0.32 0.58 16.12
CA PHE A 31 -1.01 1.55 15.28
C PHE A 31 -1.69 2.64 16.10
N THR A 32 -2.07 3.71 15.44
CA THR A 32 -2.92 4.77 16.01
C THR A 32 -3.90 5.32 14.99
N THR A 33 -5.05 5.79 15.48
CA THR A 33 -6.04 6.54 14.69
C THR A 33 -6.79 7.48 15.64
N PRO A 34 -7.34 8.61 15.16
CA PRO A 34 -8.00 9.61 16.03
C PRO A 34 -9.21 9.09 16.81
N HIS A 35 -9.82 7.99 16.37
CA HIS A 35 -11.06 7.46 16.94
C HIS A 35 -10.78 6.25 17.83
N LYS A 36 -10.93 6.43 19.15
CA LYS A 36 -10.64 5.39 20.15
C LYS A 36 -11.44 4.10 19.93
N GLU A 37 -12.74 4.21 19.66
CA GLU A 37 -13.61 3.05 19.36
C GLU A 37 -13.08 2.23 18.17
N LYS A 38 -12.52 2.91 17.16
CA LYS A 38 -11.90 2.25 16.01
C LYS A 38 -10.60 1.55 16.41
N CYS A 39 -9.80 2.15 17.29
CA CYS A 39 -8.61 1.53 17.85
C CYS A 39 -8.95 0.23 18.59
N GLU A 40 -9.92 0.28 19.50
CA GLU A 40 -10.39 -0.86 20.28
C GLU A 40 -10.92 -2.00 19.38
N LYS A 41 -11.74 -1.64 18.40
CA LYS A 41 -12.29 -2.60 17.43
C LYS A 41 -11.18 -3.31 16.62
N ILE A 42 -10.25 -2.56 16.05
CA ILE A 42 -9.14 -3.12 15.26
C ILE A 42 -8.25 -3.98 16.15
N SER A 43 -7.90 -3.49 17.35
CA SER A 43 -7.09 -4.25 18.30
C SER A 43 -7.73 -5.58 18.70
N ALA A 44 -9.04 -5.57 18.97
CA ALA A 44 -9.80 -6.79 19.30
C ALA A 44 -9.84 -7.79 18.14
N GLN A 45 -9.91 -7.31 16.89
CA GLN A 45 -9.95 -8.16 15.69
C GLN A 45 -8.60 -8.73 15.30
N THR A 46 -7.52 -7.98 15.52
CA THR A 46 -6.20 -8.29 14.98
C THR A 46 -5.18 -8.72 16.04
N GLY A 47 -5.44 -8.46 17.31
CA GLY A 47 -4.48 -8.65 18.40
C GLY A 47 -3.36 -7.60 18.42
N VAL A 48 -3.37 -6.63 17.49
CA VAL A 48 -2.36 -5.57 17.43
C VAL A 48 -2.65 -4.48 18.46
N LYS A 49 -1.65 -4.06 19.20
CA LYS A 49 -1.76 -2.98 20.18
C LYS A 49 -1.91 -1.63 19.46
N TYR A 50 -2.66 -0.73 20.07
CA TYR A 50 -2.74 0.66 19.61
C TYR A 50 -2.05 1.63 20.57
N ALA A 51 -1.59 2.75 20.04
CA ALA A 51 -1.04 3.88 20.78
C ALA A 51 -2.10 4.99 20.91
N GLU A 52 -2.05 5.73 22.02
CA GLU A 52 -2.98 6.83 22.31
C GLU A 52 -2.64 8.10 21.49
N SER A 53 -1.44 8.19 20.90
CA SER A 53 -1.02 9.33 20.10
C SER A 53 -0.09 8.93 18.94
N ASN A 54 0.04 9.84 17.96
CA ASN A 54 1.01 9.68 16.85
C ASN A 54 2.44 9.63 17.37
N ALA A 55 2.79 10.46 18.36
CA ALA A 55 4.12 10.49 18.95
C ALA A 55 4.44 9.17 19.69
N GLU A 56 3.49 8.62 20.43
CA GLU A 56 3.65 7.33 21.10
C GLU A 56 3.83 6.20 20.07
N CYS A 57 3.01 6.16 19.03
CA CYS A 57 3.15 5.20 17.95
C CYS A 57 4.52 5.27 17.27
N ALA A 58 4.95 6.47 16.90
CA ALA A 58 6.25 6.70 16.27
C ALA A 58 7.42 6.39 17.21
N ASN A 59 7.31 6.73 18.50
CA ASN A 59 8.35 6.43 19.48
C ASN A 59 8.57 4.93 19.66
N ASN A 60 7.49 4.14 19.60
CA ASN A 60 7.50 2.70 19.84
C ASN A 60 7.75 1.84 18.59
N ALA A 61 8.03 2.42 17.43
CA ALA A 61 8.29 1.69 16.19
C ALA A 61 9.58 2.14 15.51
N LYS A 62 10.19 1.23 14.71
CA LYS A 62 11.33 1.53 13.83
C LYS A 62 10.84 2.09 12.49
N TYR A 63 9.91 1.41 11.82
CA TYR A 63 9.31 1.83 10.55
C TYR A 63 7.96 2.48 10.81
N ILE A 64 7.82 3.76 10.50
CA ILE A 64 6.61 4.55 10.76
C ILE A 64 5.87 4.77 9.45
N ILE A 65 4.73 4.11 9.30
CA ILE A 65 3.87 4.18 8.12
C ILE A 65 2.89 5.34 8.28
N LEU A 66 3.00 6.35 7.42
CA LEU A 66 2.09 7.49 7.37
C LEU A 66 0.94 7.17 6.40
N ALA A 67 -0.13 6.56 6.94
CA ALA A 67 -1.33 6.15 6.20
C ALA A 67 -2.50 7.13 6.37
N VAL A 68 -2.18 8.41 6.39
CA VAL A 68 -3.13 9.52 6.48
C VAL A 68 -3.27 10.25 5.13
N LYS A 69 -4.34 11.03 4.99
CA LYS A 69 -4.55 11.84 3.78
C LYS A 69 -3.47 12.95 3.67
N PRO A 70 -3.10 13.38 2.45
CA PRO A 70 -2.05 14.39 2.25
C PRO A 70 -2.25 15.66 3.09
N GLN A 71 -3.50 16.12 3.25
CA GLN A 71 -3.85 17.31 4.03
C GLN A 71 -3.48 17.22 5.52
N MET A 72 -3.31 15.99 6.03
CA MET A 72 -2.99 15.75 7.44
C MET A 72 -1.49 15.68 7.72
N TYR A 73 -0.65 15.65 6.66
CA TYR A 73 0.79 15.40 6.81
C TYR A 73 1.47 16.43 7.70
N ASP A 74 1.20 17.72 7.50
CA ASP A 74 1.84 18.79 8.27
C ASP A 74 1.59 18.64 9.78
N ALA A 75 0.34 18.37 10.16
CA ALA A 75 -0.02 18.16 11.54
C ALA A 75 0.59 16.87 12.12
N VAL A 76 0.59 15.78 11.34
CA VAL A 76 1.15 14.50 11.78
C VAL A 76 2.67 14.60 11.94
N LEU A 77 3.39 15.16 10.96
CA LEU A 77 4.84 15.33 11.02
C LEU A 77 5.26 16.19 12.21
N LYS A 78 4.54 17.29 12.48
CA LYS A 78 4.77 18.13 13.66
C LYS A 78 4.56 17.36 14.97
N ASN A 79 3.58 16.47 15.04
CA ASN A 79 3.30 15.68 16.23
C ASN A 79 4.39 14.64 16.54
N ILE A 80 5.15 14.20 15.52
CA ILE A 80 6.16 13.17 15.70
C ILE A 80 7.60 13.70 15.63
N GLU A 81 7.83 14.96 15.26
CA GLU A 81 9.17 15.53 15.04
C GLU A 81 10.15 15.28 16.17
N ASN A 82 9.69 15.41 17.43
CA ASN A 82 10.54 15.29 18.61
C ASN A 82 10.90 13.83 18.98
N VAL A 83 10.30 12.83 18.33
CA VAL A 83 10.53 11.41 18.59
C VAL A 83 11.17 10.67 17.41
N ILE A 84 11.39 11.36 16.29
CA ILE A 84 12.09 10.81 15.13
C ILE A 84 13.60 10.92 15.34
N THR A 85 14.28 9.80 15.22
CA THR A 85 15.73 9.68 15.30
C THR A 85 16.30 9.11 13.99
N PRO A 86 17.61 9.22 13.73
CA PRO A 86 18.21 8.69 12.49
C PRO A 86 18.03 7.17 12.28
N GLU A 87 17.76 6.41 13.35
CA GLU A 87 17.51 4.96 13.25
C GLU A 87 16.10 4.64 12.78
N LYS A 88 15.18 5.60 12.81
CA LYS A 88 13.80 5.42 12.37
C LYS A 88 13.67 5.64 10.86
N VAL A 89 12.67 5.01 10.29
CA VAL A 89 12.34 5.10 8.86
C VAL A 89 10.90 5.57 8.71
N ILE A 90 10.69 6.62 7.94
CA ILE A 90 9.35 7.08 7.57
C ILE A 90 8.94 6.39 6.26
N ILE A 91 7.81 5.71 6.25
CA ILE A 91 7.18 5.15 5.05
C ILE A 91 5.95 6.00 4.73
N SER A 92 6.04 6.81 3.67
CA SER A 92 4.96 7.68 3.21
C SER A 92 4.18 7.02 2.09
N ILE A 93 2.86 6.87 2.23
CA ILE A 93 2.00 6.31 1.18
C ILE A 93 1.07 7.34 0.53
N ALA A 94 1.24 8.62 0.82
CA ALA A 94 0.39 9.66 0.28
C ALA A 94 0.82 10.13 -1.12
N PRO A 95 -0.11 10.27 -2.06
CA PRO A 95 0.19 10.87 -3.36
C PRO A 95 0.64 12.33 -3.19
N GLY A 96 1.60 12.76 -4.01
CA GLY A 96 2.06 14.15 -4.05
C GLY A 96 3.03 14.57 -2.95
N ILE A 97 3.27 13.74 -1.93
CA ILE A 97 4.24 14.03 -0.85
C ILE A 97 5.60 13.46 -1.24
N THR A 98 6.59 14.32 -1.39
CA THR A 98 7.96 13.95 -1.80
C THR A 98 8.84 13.61 -0.60
N ILE A 99 9.92 12.87 -0.85
CA ILE A 99 10.95 12.56 0.15
C ILE A 99 11.52 13.85 0.73
N ASP A 100 11.88 14.80 -0.13
CA ASP A 100 12.45 16.08 0.29
C ASP A 100 11.47 16.91 1.14
N SER A 101 10.17 16.87 0.84
CA SER A 101 9.18 17.59 1.64
C SER A 101 9.07 17.04 3.08
N ILE A 102 9.25 15.73 3.26
CA ILE A 102 9.27 15.08 4.59
C ILE A 102 10.58 15.39 5.31
N LYS A 103 11.73 15.26 4.62
CA LYS A 103 13.04 15.58 5.17
C LYS A 103 13.15 17.05 5.57
N GLY A 104 12.54 17.95 4.81
CA GLY A 104 12.48 19.38 5.13
C GLY A 104 11.75 19.71 6.44
N LYS A 105 10.82 18.83 6.87
CA LYS A 105 10.03 19.02 8.10
C LYS A 105 10.58 18.27 9.31
N LEU A 106 11.13 17.09 9.10
CA LEU A 106 11.64 16.23 10.19
C LEU A 106 13.16 16.30 10.37
N GLY A 107 13.86 17.02 9.49
CA GLY A 107 15.32 17.09 9.45
C GLY A 107 15.94 16.24 8.35
N GLY A 108 17.06 16.72 7.79
CA GLY A 108 17.69 16.11 6.62
C GLY A 108 18.27 14.69 6.85
N SER A 109 18.50 14.31 8.10
CA SER A 109 19.01 13.00 8.47
C SER A 109 17.94 11.89 8.56
N VAL A 110 16.66 12.25 8.46
CA VAL A 110 15.58 11.26 8.50
C VAL A 110 15.59 10.41 7.22
N ARG A 111 15.40 9.11 7.37
CA ARG A 111 15.34 8.14 6.28
C ARG A 111 13.90 7.95 5.83
N VAL A 112 13.65 8.10 4.55
CA VAL A 112 12.30 8.11 3.99
C VAL A 112 12.16 7.13 2.84
N VAL A 113 11.12 6.32 2.90
CA VAL A 113 10.61 5.50 1.80
C VAL A 113 9.31 6.13 1.33
N ARG A 114 9.26 6.53 0.07
CA ARG A 114 8.02 6.96 -0.59
C ARG A 114 7.41 5.75 -1.27
N ALA A 115 6.14 5.48 -1.01
CA ALA A 115 5.42 4.34 -1.56
C ALA A 115 4.07 4.78 -2.15
N MET A 116 3.61 4.01 -3.12
CA MET A 116 2.31 4.17 -3.76
C MET A 116 1.64 2.81 -3.88
N PRO A 117 1.01 2.31 -2.80
CA PRO A 117 0.17 1.12 -2.85
C PRO A 117 -1.16 1.41 -3.54
N ASN A 118 -1.89 0.36 -3.90
CA ASN A 118 -3.23 0.45 -4.46
C ASN A 118 -4.25 -0.41 -3.70
N THR A 119 -5.53 -0.21 -3.98
CA THR A 119 -6.63 -0.84 -3.23
C THR A 119 -6.70 -2.37 -3.32
N PRO A 120 -6.24 -3.08 -4.38
CA PRO A 120 -6.17 -4.54 -4.38
C PRO A 120 -5.30 -5.16 -3.27
N ALA A 121 -4.48 -4.38 -2.58
CA ALA A 121 -3.82 -4.79 -1.34
C ALA A 121 -4.80 -5.36 -0.27
N LEU A 122 -6.09 -4.97 -0.30
CA LEU A 122 -7.14 -5.52 0.56
C LEU A 122 -7.34 -7.05 0.41
N VAL A 123 -6.98 -7.59 -0.74
CA VAL A 123 -7.10 -9.02 -1.07
C VAL A 123 -5.74 -9.67 -1.34
N GLY A 124 -4.64 -9.03 -0.95
CA GLY A 124 -3.29 -9.54 -1.13
C GLY A 124 -2.75 -9.46 -2.57
N GLU A 125 -3.45 -8.76 -3.45
CA GLU A 125 -3.09 -8.61 -4.88
C GLU A 125 -2.77 -7.14 -5.22
N GLY A 126 -2.15 -6.43 -4.25
CA GLY A 126 -1.73 -5.05 -4.43
C GLY A 126 -0.55 -4.93 -5.38
N MET A 127 -0.38 -3.73 -5.95
CA MET A 127 0.84 -3.32 -6.63
C MET A 127 1.36 -2.06 -5.96
N THR A 128 2.60 -2.08 -5.47
CA THR A 128 3.21 -0.93 -4.80
C THR A 128 4.46 -0.48 -5.53
N GLY A 129 4.48 0.77 -5.99
CA GLY A 129 5.72 1.42 -6.38
C GLY A 129 6.41 2.03 -5.15
N ILE A 130 7.72 1.80 -4.99
CA ILE A 130 8.50 2.39 -3.91
C ILE A 130 9.70 3.17 -4.45
N SER A 131 10.09 4.21 -3.71
CA SER A 131 11.29 5.00 -4.00
C SER A 131 11.97 5.42 -2.71
N TYR A 132 13.28 5.25 -2.66
CA TYR A 132 14.14 5.66 -1.55
C TYR A 132 15.61 5.72 -1.99
N ASN A 133 16.45 6.42 -1.25
CA ASN A 133 17.89 6.40 -1.46
C ASN A 133 18.48 5.11 -0.85
N LYS A 134 18.91 4.16 -1.70
CA LYS A 134 19.44 2.86 -1.27
C LYS A 134 20.66 2.95 -0.36
N GLU A 135 21.44 4.02 -0.46
CA GLU A 135 22.66 4.23 0.33
C GLU A 135 22.36 4.56 1.80
N GLU A 136 21.14 5.02 2.10
CA GLU A 136 20.68 5.33 3.46
C GLU A 136 20.24 4.06 4.24
N PHE A 137 20.20 2.89 3.60
CA PHE A 137 19.63 1.66 4.19
C PHE A 137 20.60 0.48 4.11
N THR A 138 20.69 -0.30 5.18
CA THR A 138 21.39 -1.58 5.16
C THR A 138 20.66 -2.59 4.26
N ILE A 139 21.33 -3.68 3.92
CA ILE A 139 20.73 -4.78 3.14
C ILE A 139 19.49 -5.33 3.87
N GLU A 140 19.63 -5.63 5.18
CA GLU A 140 18.53 -6.14 6.00
C GLU A 140 17.33 -5.18 6.09
N GLU A 141 17.59 -3.87 6.12
CA GLU A 141 16.51 -2.88 6.11
C GLU A 141 15.80 -2.83 4.76
N ARG A 142 16.52 -2.96 3.67
CA ARG A 142 15.93 -3.04 2.32
C ARG A 142 15.09 -4.31 2.16
N ASP A 143 15.59 -5.45 2.62
CA ASP A 143 14.86 -6.72 2.61
C ASP A 143 13.58 -6.62 3.46
N THR A 144 13.68 -5.98 4.65
CA THR A 144 12.50 -5.73 5.50
C THR A 144 11.46 -4.84 4.82
N ILE A 145 11.89 -3.77 4.15
CA ILE A 145 10.99 -2.87 3.40
C ILE A 145 10.32 -3.62 2.26
N GLU A 146 11.07 -4.43 1.52
CA GLU A 146 10.53 -5.22 0.42
C GLU A 146 9.54 -6.27 0.92
N GLN A 147 9.89 -7.05 1.94
CA GLN A 147 9.01 -8.03 2.58
C GLN A 147 7.72 -7.38 3.12
N PHE A 148 7.84 -6.18 3.72
CA PHE A 148 6.68 -5.43 4.18
C PHE A 148 5.67 -5.16 3.06
N PHE A 149 6.14 -4.71 1.88
CA PHE A 149 5.23 -4.43 0.77
C PHE A 149 4.75 -5.71 0.06
N GLN A 150 5.60 -6.75 -0.01
CA GLN A 150 5.24 -8.05 -0.57
C GLN A 150 4.16 -8.79 0.24
N SER A 151 4.01 -8.46 1.53
CA SER A 151 2.97 -9.08 2.37
C SER A 151 1.52 -8.77 1.94
N PHE A 152 1.32 -7.82 1.04
CA PHE A 152 0.00 -7.48 0.50
C PHE A 152 -0.03 -7.28 -1.03
N GLY A 153 0.96 -7.82 -1.74
CA GLY A 153 1.03 -7.82 -3.21
C GLY A 153 2.45 -7.73 -3.76
N GLU A 154 2.58 -7.24 -4.97
CA GLU A 154 3.86 -7.07 -5.64
C GLU A 154 4.46 -5.68 -5.39
N VAL A 155 5.79 -5.58 -5.48
CA VAL A 155 6.52 -4.33 -5.28
C VAL A 155 7.49 -4.06 -6.43
N VAL A 156 7.63 -2.79 -6.82
CA VAL A 156 8.64 -2.34 -7.77
C VAL A 156 9.34 -1.09 -7.25
N THR A 157 10.66 -1.08 -7.31
CA THR A 157 11.46 0.10 -6.97
C THR A 157 11.67 0.96 -8.20
N VAL A 158 11.31 2.24 -8.11
CA VAL A 158 11.47 3.22 -9.18
C VAL A 158 12.14 4.50 -8.68
N PRO A 159 12.82 5.26 -9.54
CA PRO A 159 13.25 6.62 -9.22
C PRO A 159 12.07 7.51 -8.81
N GLU A 160 12.27 8.42 -7.85
CA GLU A 160 11.16 9.22 -7.28
C GLU A 160 10.41 10.04 -8.33
N HIS A 161 11.11 10.58 -9.32
CA HIS A 161 10.49 11.37 -10.39
C HIS A 161 9.50 10.57 -11.25
N LEU A 162 9.58 9.21 -11.24
CA LEU A 162 8.66 8.32 -11.95
C LEU A 162 7.43 7.90 -11.11
N MET A 163 7.33 8.33 -9.85
CA MET A 163 6.19 7.97 -9.00
C MET A 163 4.83 8.43 -9.57
N SER A 164 4.80 9.48 -10.38
CA SER A 164 3.57 9.89 -11.08
C SER A 164 3.14 8.86 -12.14
N ALA A 165 4.09 8.20 -12.81
CA ALA A 165 3.79 7.12 -13.74
C ALA A 165 3.25 5.88 -12.99
N VAL A 166 3.78 5.58 -11.79
CA VAL A 166 3.23 4.53 -10.92
C VAL A 166 1.76 4.82 -10.55
N VAL A 167 1.44 6.07 -10.18
CA VAL A 167 0.05 6.48 -9.92
C VAL A 167 -0.85 6.19 -11.12
N CYS A 168 -0.38 6.53 -12.32
CA CYS A 168 -1.13 6.29 -13.55
C CYS A 168 -1.32 4.80 -13.83
N ALA A 169 -0.24 3.99 -13.69
CA ALA A 169 -0.26 2.58 -14.04
C ALA A 169 -0.98 1.68 -13.01
N SER A 170 -0.86 1.98 -11.72
CA SER A 170 -1.36 1.10 -10.66
C SER A 170 -2.22 1.82 -9.60
N GLY A 171 -1.95 3.08 -9.29
CA GLY A 171 -2.69 3.81 -8.25
C GLY A 171 -4.15 4.08 -8.63
N SER A 172 -4.38 4.59 -9.83
CA SER A 172 -5.72 4.94 -10.35
C SER A 172 -6.36 3.82 -11.16
N SER A 173 -5.58 2.95 -11.76
CA SER A 173 -6.04 1.96 -12.73
C SER A 173 -6.99 0.87 -12.20
N PRO A 174 -7.05 0.54 -10.89
CA PRO A 174 -8.12 -0.33 -10.39
C PRO A 174 -9.52 0.19 -10.72
N ALA A 175 -9.73 1.52 -10.72
CA ALA A 175 -11.00 2.11 -11.13
C ALA A 175 -11.35 1.80 -12.60
N TYR A 176 -10.36 1.86 -13.50
CA TYR A 176 -10.56 1.54 -14.92
C TYR A 176 -10.85 0.05 -15.13
N ALA A 177 -10.17 -0.82 -14.36
CA ALA A 177 -10.44 -2.25 -14.37
C ALA A 177 -11.90 -2.55 -13.96
N TYR A 178 -12.41 -1.86 -12.93
CA TYR A 178 -13.81 -2.00 -12.51
C TYR A 178 -14.80 -1.51 -13.57
N MET A 179 -14.52 -0.39 -14.24
CA MET A 179 -15.32 0.10 -15.36
C MET A 179 -15.34 -0.89 -16.52
N PHE A 180 -14.20 -1.52 -16.84
CA PHE A 180 -14.12 -2.55 -17.87
C PHE A 180 -14.94 -3.79 -17.50
N ILE A 181 -14.85 -4.27 -16.25
CA ILE A 181 -15.63 -5.40 -15.73
C ILE A 181 -17.13 -5.06 -15.82
N GLU A 182 -17.53 -3.87 -15.42
CA GLU A 182 -18.93 -3.42 -15.47
C GLU A 182 -19.47 -3.41 -16.91
N ALA A 183 -18.74 -2.80 -17.83
CA ALA A 183 -19.14 -2.72 -19.24
C ALA A 183 -19.24 -4.11 -19.89
N LEU A 184 -18.29 -5.00 -19.61
CA LEU A 184 -18.32 -6.37 -20.12
C LEU A 184 -19.48 -7.16 -19.53
N ALA A 185 -19.76 -7.03 -18.22
CA ALA A 185 -20.89 -7.64 -17.56
C ALA A 185 -22.23 -7.16 -18.13
N ASP A 186 -22.37 -5.86 -18.41
CA ASP A 186 -23.58 -5.29 -19.04
C ASP A 186 -23.85 -5.89 -20.40
N SER A 187 -22.82 -6.15 -21.18
CA SER A 187 -22.96 -6.74 -22.49
C SER A 187 -23.61 -8.13 -22.45
N VAL A 188 -23.20 -8.97 -21.49
CA VAL A 188 -23.72 -10.36 -21.40
C VAL A 188 -25.08 -10.44 -20.68
N VAL A 189 -25.36 -9.49 -19.78
CA VAL A 189 -26.73 -9.36 -19.20
C VAL A 189 -27.78 -9.10 -20.26
N LYS A 190 -27.43 -8.31 -21.28
CA LYS A 190 -28.31 -8.08 -22.44
C LYS A 190 -28.74 -9.36 -23.13
N TYR A 191 -27.93 -10.43 -23.06
CA TYR A 191 -28.24 -11.75 -23.63
C TYR A 191 -28.84 -12.74 -22.62
N GLY A 192 -29.23 -12.27 -21.42
CA GLY A 192 -29.99 -13.04 -20.44
C GLY A 192 -29.17 -13.68 -19.34
N ILE A 193 -27.87 -13.44 -19.24
CA ILE A 193 -27.05 -13.92 -18.12
C ILE A 193 -27.41 -13.11 -16.86
N PRO A 194 -27.69 -13.76 -15.72
CA PRO A 194 -27.93 -13.07 -14.46
C PRO A 194 -26.78 -12.14 -14.07
N ARG A 195 -27.08 -10.97 -13.53
CA ARG A 195 -26.09 -9.91 -13.18
C ARG A 195 -24.92 -10.45 -12.37
N GLN A 196 -25.19 -11.30 -11.39
CA GLN A 196 -24.18 -11.85 -10.49
C GLN A 196 -23.17 -12.75 -11.23
N ASP A 197 -23.67 -13.59 -12.14
CA ASP A 197 -22.83 -14.45 -12.97
C ASP A 197 -22.05 -13.61 -14.01
N ALA A 198 -22.66 -12.57 -14.55
CA ALA A 198 -22.01 -11.63 -15.48
C ALA A 198 -20.77 -10.96 -14.86
N TYR A 199 -20.87 -10.47 -13.62
CA TYR A 199 -19.71 -9.93 -12.89
C TYR A 199 -18.64 -11.00 -12.66
N LYS A 200 -19.02 -12.21 -12.27
CA LYS A 200 -18.07 -13.31 -12.05
C LYS A 200 -17.33 -13.67 -13.34
N LEU A 201 -18.03 -13.78 -14.47
CA LEU A 201 -17.44 -14.06 -15.79
C LEU A 201 -16.43 -12.99 -16.17
N ALA A 202 -16.82 -11.71 -16.11
CA ALA A 202 -15.98 -10.60 -16.50
C ALA A 202 -14.75 -10.46 -15.59
N ALA A 203 -14.93 -10.51 -14.28
CA ALA A 203 -13.85 -10.38 -13.32
C ALA A 203 -12.85 -11.53 -13.41
N GLN A 204 -13.32 -12.79 -13.53
CA GLN A 204 -12.44 -13.96 -13.66
C GLN A 204 -11.67 -13.95 -14.98
N THR A 205 -12.27 -13.48 -16.06
CA THR A 205 -11.60 -13.33 -17.36
C THR A 205 -10.46 -12.33 -17.26
N LEU A 206 -10.70 -11.16 -16.64
CA LEU A 206 -9.67 -10.13 -16.47
C LEU A 206 -8.53 -10.60 -15.57
N LEU A 207 -8.87 -11.26 -14.45
CA LEU A 207 -7.89 -11.85 -13.53
C LEU A 207 -7.00 -12.88 -14.25
N GLY A 208 -7.60 -13.81 -14.99
CA GLY A 208 -6.87 -14.84 -15.72
C GLY A 208 -5.97 -14.26 -16.81
N SER A 209 -6.45 -13.26 -17.54
CA SER A 209 -5.66 -12.57 -18.57
C SER A 209 -4.46 -11.82 -17.98
N ALA A 210 -4.63 -11.14 -16.85
CA ALA A 210 -3.54 -10.49 -16.14
C ALA A 210 -2.50 -11.52 -15.61
N LYS A 211 -2.96 -12.64 -15.03
CA LYS A 211 -2.08 -13.72 -14.59
C LYS A 211 -1.28 -14.33 -15.75
N MET A 212 -1.86 -14.49 -16.92
CA MET A 212 -1.13 -14.97 -18.11
C MET A 212 0.06 -14.07 -18.45
N VAL A 213 -0.11 -12.75 -18.42
CA VAL A 213 0.98 -11.81 -18.67
C VAL A 213 2.09 -11.95 -17.61
N LEU A 214 1.72 -11.99 -16.34
CA LEU A 214 2.68 -12.04 -15.22
C LEU A 214 3.44 -13.37 -15.16
N GLN A 215 2.77 -14.50 -15.39
CA GLN A 215 3.37 -15.82 -15.23
C GLN A 215 4.16 -16.28 -16.46
N THR A 216 3.72 -15.89 -17.67
CA THR A 216 4.42 -16.32 -18.89
C THR A 216 5.51 -15.35 -19.34
N GLY A 217 5.42 -14.07 -18.94
CA GLY A 217 6.27 -13.00 -19.44
C GLY A 217 6.07 -12.70 -20.96
N GLU A 218 5.06 -13.32 -21.58
CA GLU A 218 4.76 -13.11 -23.01
C GLU A 218 4.21 -11.72 -23.25
N HIS A 219 4.56 -11.15 -24.39
CA HIS A 219 4.05 -9.83 -24.80
C HIS A 219 2.52 -9.87 -24.91
N PRO A 220 1.77 -8.89 -24.31
CA PRO A 220 0.29 -8.87 -24.36
C PRO A 220 -0.31 -9.00 -25.76
N GLY A 221 0.35 -8.40 -26.79
CA GLY A 221 -0.05 -8.54 -28.18
C GLY A 221 -0.03 -9.98 -28.68
N LYS A 222 1.00 -10.76 -28.31
CA LYS A 222 1.06 -12.18 -28.68
C LYS A 222 -0.03 -13.00 -27.98
N LEU A 223 -0.26 -12.75 -26.69
CA LEU A 223 -1.34 -13.41 -25.94
C LEU A 223 -2.71 -13.10 -26.56
N LYS A 224 -2.93 -11.84 -26.97
CA LYS A 224 -4.14 -11.44 -27.71
C LYS A 224 -4.27 -12.21 -29.02
N ASP A 225 -3.22 -12.30 -29.82
CA ASP A 225 -3.25 -12.98 -31.12
C ASP A 225 -3.55 -14.49 -30.96
N ASN A 226 -3.02 -15.12 -29.91
CA ASN A 226 -3.33 -16.52 -29.57
C ASN A 226 -4.82 -16.77 -29.26
N VAL A 227 -5.54 -15.77 -28.76
CA VAL A 227 -7.01 -15.86 -28.53
C VAL A 227 -7.78 -15.71 -29.84
N CYS A 228 -7.23 -14.96 -30.81
CA CYS A 228 -7.89 -14.66 -32.11
C CYS A 228 -7.63 -15.71 -33.21
N SER A 229 -6.83 -16.74 -32.91
CA SER A 229 -6.47 -17.81 -33.86
C SER A 229 -7.57 -18.86 -34.02
#